data_3faefdb79a45a224d1de97469836457c
#
_entry.id   3faefdb79a45a224d1de97469836457c
#
_cell.length_a   1.000
_cell.length_b   1.000
_cell.length_c   1.000
_cell.angle_alpha   90.00
_cell.angle_beta   90.00
_cell.angle_gamma   90.00
#
_symmetry.space_group_name_H-M   'P 1'
#
loop_
_entity.id
_entity.type
_entity.pdbx_description
1 polymer ?
#
loop_
_entity_poly.entity_id
_entity_poly.type
_entity_poly.pdbx_seq_one_letter_code
_entity_poly.pdbx_strand_id
1 'polypeptide(L)' 'MAVLVCGGAGYIGSHAVYALIEKGEEVAVIDNLQTGHRGALHPEARFYEGDIRSAAALDRIFTENEVDAVVHFAANSL' A
#
# COMPACT_ATOMS: atom_id res chain seq x y z
N MET A 1 0.48 -1.83 -14.72
CA MET A 1 0.57 -0.56 -14.00
C MET A 1 0.93 -0.84 -12.56
N ALA A 2 1.77 -0.05 -11.97
CA ALA A 2 2.13 -0.20 -10.56
C ALA A 2 1.39 0.83 -9.73
N VAL A 3 0.73 0.38 -8.69
CA VAL A 3 -0.11 1.21 -7.84
C VAL A 3 0.43 1.17 -6.42
N LEU A 4 0.64 2.33 -5.83
CA LEU A 4 1.00 2.42 -4.42
C LEU A 4 -0.26 2.65 -3.60
N VAL A 5 -0.51 1.78 -2.64
CA VAL A 5 -1.67 1.90 -1.75
C VAL A 5 -1.18 2.30 -0.38
N CYS A 6 -1.58 3.47 0.09
CA CYS A 6 -1.24 3.96 1.41
C CYS A 6 -2.33 3.56 2.37
N GLY A 7 -1.97 2.80 3.40
CA GLY A 7 -2.95 2.28 4.33
C GLY A 7 -3.58 0.97 3.88
N GLY A 8 -2.85 0.19 3.08
CA GLY A 8 -3.41 -1.02 2.49
C GLY A 8 -3.57 -2.19 3.44
N ALA A 9 -3.09 -2.08 4.67
CA ALA A 9 -3.27 -3.15 5.65
C ALA A 9 -4.58 -3.02 6.42
N GLY A 10 -5.30 -1.92 6.28
CA GLY A 10 -6.61 -1.78 6.89
C GLY A 10 -7.68 -2.52 6.10
N TYR A 11 -8.88 -2.54 6.64
CA TYR A 11 -9.96 -3.35 6.05
C TYR A 11 -10.28 -2.93 4.61
N ILE A 12 -10.56 -1.66 4.40
CA ILE A 12 -10.91 -1.18 3.07
C ILE A 12 -9.71 -1.21 2.14
N GLY A 13 -8.54 -0.83 2.66
CA GLY A 13 -7.33 -0.84 1.85
C GLY A 13 -6.94 -2.22 1.39
N SER A 14 -7.11 -3.24 2.24
CA SER A 14 -6.77 -4.59 1.85
C SER A 14 -7.70 -5.11 0.76
N HIS A 15 -8.98 -4.76 0.81
CA HIS A 15 -9.90 -5.12 -0.28
C HIS A 15 -9.48 -4.48 -1.59
N ALA A 16 -9.05 -3.21 -1.56
CA ALA A 16 -8.58 -2.54 -2.76
C ALA A 16 -7.34 -3.22 -3.33
N VAL A 17 -6.44 -3.65 -2.45
CA VAL A 17 -5.22 -4.34 -2.88
C VAL A 17 -5.57 -5.63 -3.59
N TYR A 18 -6.47 -6.42 -3.02
CA TYR A 18 -6.89 -7.67 -3.66
C TYR A 18 -7.51 -7.42 -5.04
N ALA A 19 -8.38 -6.42 -5.12
CA ALA A 19 -9.05 -6.11 -6.39
C ALA A 19 -8.05 -5.68 -7.46
N LEU A 20 -7.06 -4.87 -7.08
CA LEU A 20 -6.05 -4.42 -8.05
C LEU A 20 -5.19 -5.57 -8.53
N ILE A 21 -4.77 -6.44 -7.64
CA ILE A 21 -3.94 -7.58 -8.03
C ILE A 21 -4.71 -8.52 -8.95
N GLU A 22 -6.00 -8.73 -8.67
CA GLU A 22 -6.82 -9.58 -9.51
C GLU A 22 -6.99 -9.01 -10.91
N LYS A 23 -6.85 -7.70 -11.07
CA LYS A 23 -6.89 -7.08 -12.38
C LYS A 23 -5.55 -7.13 -13.09
N GLY A 24 -4.53 -7.70 -12.47
CA GLY A 24 -3.21 -7.79 -13.06
C GLY A 24 -2.28 -6.63 -12.77
N GLU A 25 -2.66 -5.76 -11.83
CA GLU A 25 -1.81 -4.64 -11.46
C GLU A 25 -0.73 -5.08 -10.48
N GLU A 26 0.40 -4.40 -10.51
CA GLU A 26 1.43 -4.58 -9.50
C GLU A 26 1.11 -3.62 -8.36
N VAL A 27 1.14 -4.11 -7.13
CA VAL A 27 0.73 -3.30 -6.00
C VAL A 27 1.83 -3.26 -4.95
N ALA A 28 2.16 -2.05 -4.52
CA ALA A 28 3.00 -1.81 -3.35
C ALA A 28 2.13 -1.17 -2.28
N VAL A 29 2.39 -1.51 -1.03
CA VAL A 29 1.59 -1.02 0.10
C VAL A 29 2.52 -0.41 1.12
N ILE A 30 2.19 0.77 1.63
CA ILE A 30 2.85 1.33 2.79
C ILE A 30 1.82 1.50 3.90
N ASP A 31 2.14 1.02 5.11
CA ASP A 31 1.23 1.09 6.25
C ASP A 31 2.06 0.97 7.53
N ASN A 32 1.64 1.66 8.58
CA ASN A 32 2.31 1.55 9.87
C ASN A 32 1.67 0.46 10.76
N LEU A 33 0.67 -0.24 10.24
CA LEU A 33 0.00 -1.34 10.93
C LEU A 33 -0.72 -0.96 12.21
N GLN A 34 -1.05 0.32 12.37
CA GLN A 34 -1.76 0.77 13.56
C GLN A 34 -3.16 0.20 13.66
N THR A 35 -3.84 0.07 12.53
CA THR A 35 -5.23 -0.37 12.51
C THR A 35 -5.45 -1.61 11.68
N GLY A 36 -4.39 -2.25 11.19
CA GLY A 36 -4.51 -3.41 10.35
C GLY A 36 -3.51 -4.47 10.71
N HIS A 37 -3.52 -5.56 9.94
CA HIS A 37 -2.62 -6.67 10.15
C HIS A 37 -1.88 -7.00 8.88
N ARG A 38 -0.63 -7.33 9.02
CA ARG A 38 0.16 -7.79 7.90
C ARG A 38 -0.45 -9.02 7.25
N GLY A 39 -1.08 -9.88 8.05
CA GLY A 39 -1.73 -11.08 7.53
C GLY A 39 -2.93 -10.81 6.65
N ALA A 40 -3.48 -9.59 6.68
CA ALA A 40 -4.59 -9.23 5.82
C ALA A 40 -4.16 -8.86 4.41
N LEU A 41 -2.85 -8.74 4.17
CA LEU A 41 -2.35 -8.32 2.87
C LEU A 41 -2.29 -9.49 1.90
N HIS A 42 -2.50 -9.17 0.63
CA HIS A 42 -2.35 -10.16 -0.43
C HIS A 42 -0.87 -10.60 -0.50
N PRO A 43 -0.59 -11.88 -0.65
CA PRO A 43 0.80 -12.34 -0.68
C PRO A 43 1.62 -11.78 -1.85
N GLU A 44 0.96 -11.33 -2.91
CA GLU A 44 1.67 -10.75 -4.04
C GLU A 44 1.88 -9.25 -3.90
N ALA A 45 1.32 -8.62 -2.89
CA ALA A 45 1.55 -7.21 -2.65
C ALA A 45 2.94 -7.01 -2.04
N ARG A 46 3.64 -5.98 -2.49
CA ARG A 46 4.94 -5.64 -1.94
C ARG A 46 4.71 -4.70 -0.76
N PHE A 47 4.98 -5.17 0.44
CA PHE A 47 4.64 -4.44 1.64
C PHE A 47 5.82 -3.67 2.22
N TYR A 48 5.58 -2.41 2.58
CA TYR A 48 6.54 -1.56 3.26
C TYR A 48 5.91 -1.09 4.57
N GLU A 49 6.48 -1.49 5.68
CA GLU A 49 6.01 -1.03 6.98
C GLU A 49 6.64 0.32 7.27
N GLY A 50 5.82 1.34 7.49
CA GLY A 50 6.35 2.66 7.78
C GLY A 50 5.26 3.70 7.73
N ASP A 51 5.69 4.95 7.95
CA ASP A 51 4.81 6.10 7.96
C ASP A 51 4.83 6.75 6.59
N ILE A 52 3.65 7.04 6.04
CA ILE A 52 3.55 7.69 4.74
C ILE A 52 4.17 9.09 4.74
N ARG A 53 4.43 9.66 5.91
CA ARG A 53 5.11 10.95 6.00
C ARG A 53 6.63 10.84 5.90
N SER A 54 7.15 9.61 5.88
CA SER A 54 8.58 9.42 5.80
C SER A 54 9.07 9.57 4.36
N ALA A 55 9.84 10.60 4.10
CA ALA A 55 10.39 10.81 2.77
C ALA A 55 11.31 9.67 2.36
N ALA A 56 12.06 9.12 3.32
CA ALA A 56 12.96 8.01 3.02
C ALA A 56 12.20 6.76 2.59
N ALA A 57 11.08 6.47 3.26
CA ALA A 57 10.27 5.32 2.90
C ALA A 57 9.66 5.50 1.51
N LEU A 58 9.14 6.67 1.22
CA LEU A 58 8.56 6.95 -0.09
C LEU A 58 9.61 6.89 -1.20
N ASP A 59 10.79 7.45 -0.95
CA ASP A 59 11.87 7.38 -1.93
C ASP A 59 12.22 5.95 -2.26
N ARG A 60 12.28 5.10 -1.25
CA ARG A 60 12.59 3.69 -1.46
C ARG A 60 11.53 3.03 -2.33
N ILE A 61 10.25 3.30 -2.04
CA ILE A 61 9.16 2.73 -2.79
C ILE A 61 9.21 3.16 -4.25
N PHE A 62 9.40 4.46 -4.49
CA PHE A 62 9.44 4.96 -5.86
C PHE A 62 10.69 4.52 -6.61
N THR A 63 11.77 4.22 -5.89
CA THR A 63 12.99 3.71 -6.52
C THR A 63 12.81 2.23 -6.91
N GLU A 64 12.16 1.47 -6.07
CA GLU A 64 12.02 0.03 -6.30
C GLU A 64 10.84 -0.33 -7.19
N ASN A 65 9.90 0.58 -7.37
CA ASN A 65 8.70 0.33 -8.15
C ASN A 65 8.43 1.50 -9.08
N GLU A 66 8.00 1.20 -10.29
CA GLU A 66 7.61 2.28 -11.23
C GLU A 66 6.16 2.62 -10.97
N VAL A 67 5.92 3.45 -9.97
CA VAL A 67 4.58 3.76 -9.52
C VAL A 67 3.87 4.69 -10.49
N ASP A 68 2.71 4.27 -10.96
CA ASP A 68 1.90 5.05 -11.90
C ASP A 68 0.71 5.72 -11.23
N ALA A 69 0.28 5.22 -10.11
CA ALA A 69 -0.88 5.77 -9.41
C ALA A 69 -0.75 5.55 -7.91
N VAL A 70 -1.39 6.41 -7.13
CA VAL A 70 -1.39 6.32 -5.68
C VAL A 70 -2.82 6.35 -5.19
N VAL A 71 -3.17 5.40 -4.32
CA VAL A 71 -4.46 5.35 -3.66
C VAL A 71 -4.23 5.50 -2.17
N HIS A 72 -4.93 6.42 -1.53
CA HIS A 72 -4.65 6.81 -0.15
C HIS A 72 -5.83 6.47 0.76
N PHE A 73 -5.65 5.51 1.64
CA PHE A 73 -6.65 5.17 2.64
C PHE A 73 -6.25 5.54 4.06
N ALA A 74 -5.05 6.02 4.23
CA ALA A 74 -4.48 6.21 5.57
C ALA A 74 -4.92 7.48 6.26
N ALA A 75 -5.48 8.39 5.54
CA ALA A 75 -5.80 9.65 6.11
C ALA A 75 -7.20 9.76 6.50
N ASN A 76 -7.69 9.04 7.25
CA ASN A 76 -8.97 9.16 7.47
C ASN A 76 -9.32 9.61 8.68
N SER A 77 -8.74 10.03 9.28
CA SER A 77 -9.19 10.31 10.37
C SER A 77 -9.67 11.30 10.75
N LEU A 78 -9.96 11.51 10.59
CA LEU A 78 -10.42 12.50 11.04
C LEU A 78 -11.05 12.68 11.71
#